data_1415067d133482f84bd9bcc19462b295
#
_entry.id   1415067d133482f84bd9bcc19462b295
#
_cell.length_a   1.000
_cell.length_b   1.000
_cell.length_c   1.000
_cell.angle_alpha   90.00
_cell.angle_beta   90.00
_cell.angle_gamma   90.00
#
_symmetry.space_group_name_H-M   'P 1'
#
loop_
_entity.id
_entity.type
_entity.pdbx_description
1 polymer ?
#
loop_
_entity_poly.entity_id
_entity_poly.type
_entity_poly.pdbx_seq_one_letter_code
_entity_poly.pdbx_strand_id
1 'polypeptide(L)'
;MVDKKILVGDFEIASCFQLDKLPERRCVINTINAYSWVMTNSDFVFKKALQTSDVLLPDGVGVVWATRLLTGIKIKKIAGADLHRMLLELLEKKQGSCFYLGASDETLEKIKLRLSKEYPSIKVGMYSPPYKAQ
;
A
#
# COMPACT_ATOMS: atom_id res chain seq x y z
N MET A 1 18.10 5.58 -1.45
CA MET A 1 18.05 4.29 -2.17
C MET A 1 16.89 3.50 -1.59
N VAL A 2 15.83 3.46 -2.34
CA VAL A 2 14.62 2.75 -1.93
C VAL A 2 14.96 1.26 -1.91
N ASP A 3 14.85 0.71 -0.73
CA ASP A 3 14.62 -0.67 -0.38
C ASP A 3 15.25 -1.75 -1.27
N LYS A 4 15.99 -2.59 -0.61
CA LYS A 4 16.52 -3.81 -1.23
C LYS A 4 15.34 -4.64 -1.73
N LYS A 5 15.17 -4.71 -3.04
CA LYS A 5 14.13 -5.50 -3.69
C LYS A 5 14.61 -6.94 -3.87
N ILE A 6 13.70 -7.87 -3.77
CA ILE A 6 13.92 -9.30 -3.99
C ILE A 6 12.98 -9.76 -5.07
N LEU A 7 13.52 -10.42 -6.08
CA LEU A 7 12.71 -11.06 -7.11
C LEU A 7 12.12 -12.36 -6.56
N VAL A 8 10.80 -12.42 -6.50
CA VAL A 8 10.02 -13.59 -6.07
C VAL A 8 9.00 -13.90 -7.17
N GLY A 9 9.24 -14.98 -7.93
CA GLY A 9 8.48 -15.22 -9.16
C GLY A 9 8.63 -14.05 -10.14
N ASP A 10 7.51 -13.47 -10.54
CA ASP A 10 7.45 -12.35 -11.49
C ASP A 10 7.49 -10.96 -10.85
N PHE A 11 7.64 -10.87 -9.51
CA PHE A 11 7.50 -9.62 -8.78
C PHE A 11 8.75 -9.22 -8.00
N GLU A 12 9.12 -7.95 -8.09
CA GLU A 12 10.14 -7.33 -7.24
C GLU A 12 9.52 -6.83 -5.94
N ILE A 13 9.67 -7.60 -4.86
CA ILE A 13 9.10 -7.31 -3.55
C ILE A 13 10.12 -6.59 -2.67
N ALA A 14 9.67 -5.56 -1.95
CA ALA A 14 10.51 -4.86 -0.98
C ALA A 14 10.86 -5.77 0.20
N SER A 15 12.14 -5.99 0.44
CA SER A 15 12.63 -6.79 1.58
C SER A 15 12.68 -6.00 2.88
N CYS A 16 12.74 -4.70 2.76
CA CYS A 16 12.78 -3.74 3.86
C CYS A 16 12.06 -2.47 3.38
N PHE A 17 11.28 -1.85 4.22
CA PHE A 17 10.58 -0.61 3.92
C PHE A 17 10.82 0.42 5.03
N GLN A 18 11.24 1.60 4.64
CA GLN A 18 11.45 2.74 5.53
C GLN A 18 10.81 3.97 4.91
N LEU A 19 9.82 4.53 5.58
CA LEU A 19 9.02 5.63 5.08
C LEU A 19 9.82 6.92 4.84
N ASP A 20 10.84 7.15 5.67
CA ASP A 20 11.77 8.30 5.58
C ASP A 20 12.71 8.22 4.37
N LYS A 21 12.80 7.05 3.74
CA LYS A 21 13.61 6.84 2.52
C LYS A 21 12.80 6.91 1.22
N LEU A 22 11.51 7.22 1.30
CA LEU A 22 10.73 7.43 0.09
C LEU A 22 11.27 8.63 -0.69
N PRO A 23 11.31 8.52 -2.03
CA PRO A 23 11.76 9.64 -2.85
C PRO A 23 10.79 10.82 -2.75
N GLU A 24 11.29 12.04 -2.82
CA GLU A 24 10.49 13.28 -2.84
C GLU A 24 9.71 13.49 -4.15
N ARG A 25 9.64 12.48 -4.99
CA ARG A 25 8.87 12.46 -6.24
C ARG A 25 7.58 11.65 -6.07
N ARG A 26 6.70 11.76 -7.05
CA ARG A 26 5.53 10.87 -7.15
C ARG A 26 5.98 9.41 -7.07
N CYS A 27 5.37 8.65 -6.17
CA CYS A 27 5.71 7.26 -5.90
C CYS A 27 4.42 6.43 -5.77
N VAL A 28 4.38 5.31 -6.46
CA VAL A 28 3.27 4.35 -6.39
C VAL A 28 3.69 3.19 -5.49
N ILE A 29 2.98 3.03 -4.38
CA ILE A 29 3.19 1.95 -3.43
C ILE A 29 1.98 1.03 -3.47
N ASN A 30 2.19 -0.22 -3.78
CA ASN A 30 1.16 -1.26 -3.74
C ASN A 30 1.52 -2.36 -2.74
N THR A 31 0.53 -3.15 -2.36
CA THR A 31 0.72 -4.36 -1.56
C THR A 31 0.37 -5.59 -2.39
N ILE A 32 1.03 -6.72 -2.13
CA ILE A 32 0.73 -8.01 -2.73
C ILE A 32 0.51 -9.07 -1.65
N ASN A 33 -0.61 -9.76 -1.72
CA ASN A 33 -0.93 -10.91 -0.88
C ASN A 33 -1.14 -12.16 -1.74
N ALA A 34 -1.36 -13.31 -1.10
CA ALA A 34 -1.53 -14.57 -1.82
C ALA A 34 -2.73 -14.56 -2.79
N TYR A 35 -3.84 -13.91 -2.42
CA TYR A 35 -5.00 -13.78 -3.28
C TYR A 35 -4.70 -12.92 -4.51
N SER A 36 -4.16 -11.71 -4.31
CA SER A 36 -3.80 -10.83 -5.43
C SER A 36 -2.75 -11.47 -6.34
N TRP A 37 -1.83 -12.26 -5.78
CA TRP A 37 -0.85 -13.02 -6.57
C TRP A 37 -1.53 -14.00 -7.51
N VAL A 38 -2.48 -14.81 -7.01
CA VAL A 38 -3.23 -15.77 -7.84
C VAL A 38 -4.03 -15.04 -8.93
N MET A 39 -4.65 -13.91 -8.61
CA MET A 39 -5.40 -13.11 -9.58
C MET A 39 -4.55 -12.62 -10.75
N THR A 40 -3.26 -12.38 -10.57
CA THR A 40 -2.37 -11.97 -11.66
C THR A 40 -2.16 -13.04 -12.73
N ASN A 41 -2.53 -14.29 -12.49
CA ASN A 41 -2.47 -15.35 -13.50
C ASN A 41 -3.55 -15.22 -14.58
N SER A 42 -4.68 -14.59 -14.25
CA SER A 42 -5.81 -14.37 -15.15
C SER A 42 -6.00 -12.92 -15.58
N ASP A 43 -5.42 -11.97 -14.84
CA ASP A 43 -5.53 -10.53 -15.12
C ASP A 43 -4.14 -9.93 -15.41
N PHE A 44 -3.84 -9.81 -16.70
CA PHE A 44 -2.58 -9.25 -17.17
C PHE A 44 -2.44 -7.76 -16.85
N VAL A 45 -3.53 -6.99 -16.88
CA VAL A 45 -3.51 -5.56 -16.57
C VAL A 45 -3.16 -5.35 -15.10
N PHE A 46 -3.81 -6.11 -14.23
CA PHE A 46 -3.52 -6.10 -12.80
C PHE A 46 -2.08 -6.55 -12.50
N LYS A 47 -1.62 -7.62 -13.15
CA LYS A 47 -0.21 -8.06 -13.05
C LYS A 47 0.76 -6.94 -13.40
N LYS A 48 0.52 -6.27 -14.52
CA LYS A 48 1.36 -5.17 -14.99
C LYS A 48 1.36 -4.00 -13.99
N ALA A 49 0.20 -3.66 -13.43
CA ALA A 49 0.09 -2.60 -12.42
C ALA A 49 0.94 -2.89 -11.17
N LEU A 50 0.96 -4.14 -10.69
CA LEU A 50 1.81 -4.54 -9.56
C LEU A 50 3.29 -4.51 -9.93
N GLN A 51 3.66 -4.99 -11.12
CA GLN A 51 5.05 -5.01 -11.59
C GLN A 51 5.65 -3.61 -11.79
N THR A 52 4.82 -2.62 -12.14
CA THR A 52 5.25 -1.23 -12.38
C THR A 52 5.19 -0.36 -11.13
N SER A 53 4.87 -0.92 -9.98
CA SER A 53 4.92 -0.20 -8.70
C SER A 53 6.34 0.24 -8.36
N ASP A 54 6.50 1.46 -7.86
CA ASP A 54 7.80 1.90 -7.32
C ASP A 54 8.21 1.06 -6.11
N VAL A 55 7.23 0.73 -5.26
CA VAL A 55 7.38 -0.15 -4.10
C VAL A 55 6.24 -1.17 -4.07
N LEU A 56 6.57 -2.44 -3.97
CA LEU A 56 5.60 -3.52 -3.79
C LEU A 56 5.86 -4.19 -2.43
N LEU A 57 4.91 -4.02 -1.51
CA LEU A 57 5.02 -4.48 -0.13
C LEU A 57 4.42 -5.87 0.05
N PRO A 58 5.08 -6.77 0.81
CA PRO A 58 4.55 -8.10 1.12
C PRO A 58 3.44 -7.99 2.17
N ASP A 59 2.19 -8.19 1.76
CA ASP A 59 1.02 -8.22 2.63
C ASP A 59 0.56 -9.66 2.85
N GLY A 60 0.60 -10.08 4.08
CA GLY A 60 0.20 -11.42 4.48
C GLY A 60 1.35 -12.43 4.58
N VAL A 61 1.13 -13.42 5.43
CA VAL A 61 2.13 -14.46 5.76
C VAL A 61 2.47 -15.36 4.57
N GLY A 62 1.52 -15.57 3.65
CA GLY A 62 1.74 -16.41 2.47
C GLY A 62 2.87 -15.90 1.58
N VAL A 63 2.92 -14.59 1.32
CA VAL A 63 3.98 -13.98 0.52
C VAL A 63 5.33 -14.04 1.25
N VAL A 64 5.33 -13.82 2.57
CA VAL A 64 6.54 -13.92 3.39
C VAL A 64 7.12 -15.33 3.37
N TRP A 65 6.26 -16.34 3.50
CA TRP A 65 6.68 -17.75 3.45
C TRP A 65 7.16 -18.17 2.07
N ALA A 66 6.44 -17.76 1.01
CA ALA A 66 6.85 -18.01 -0.36
C ALA A 66 8.21 -17.40 -0.67
N THR A 67 8.44 -16.15 -0.25
CA THR A 67 9.74 -15.49 -0.41
C THR A 67 10.85 -16.29 0.28
N ARG A 68 10.64 -16.70 1.54
CA ARG A 68 11.63 -17.48 2.29
C ARG A 68 11.92 -18.83 1.63
N LEU A 69 10.87 -19.51 1.16
CA LEU A 69 11.02 -20.84 0.53
C LEU A 69 11.76 -20.76 -0.81
N LEU A 70 11.45 -19.75 -1.64
CA LEU A 70 11.98 -19.62 -2.98
C LEU A 70 13.36 -18.95 -3.03
N THR A 71 13.66 -18.06 -2.09
CA THR A 71 14.89 -17.25 -2.13
C THR A 71 15.81 -17.47 -0.93
N GLY A 72 15.35 -18.15 0.11
CA GLY A 72 16.06 -18.29 1.40
C GLY A 72 16.03 -17.00 2.26
N ILE A 73 15.49 -15.89 1.75
CA ILE A 73 15.53 -14.58 2.40
C ILE A 73 14.31 -14.40 3.29
N LYS A 74 14.54 -13.95 4.51
CA LYS A 74 13.48 -13.63 5.47
C LYS A 74 13.10 -12.15 5.35
N ILE A 75 11.83 -11.88 5.05
CA ILE A 75 11.26 -10.54 4.98
C ILE A 75 10.18 -10.36 6.04
N LYS A 76 9.85 -9.09 6.35
CA LYS A 76 8.73 -8.76 7.24
C LYS A 76 7.46 -8.48 6.43
N LYS A 77 6.33 -8.95 6.95
CA LYS A 77 5.01 -8.55 6.46
C LYS A 77 4.78 -7.06 6.73
N ILE A 78 4.25 -6.35 5.73
CA ILE A 78 3.76 -4.98 5.87
C ILE A 78 2.37 -4.94 5.26
N ALA A 79 1.35 -4.88 6.12
CA ALA A 79 -0.02 -4.77 5.66
C ALA A 79 -0.33 -3.35 5.20
N GLY A 80 -1.29 -3.22 4.27
CA GLY A 80 -1.75 -1.89 3.82
C GLY A 80 -2.23 -1.00 4.97
N ALA A 81 -2.85 -1.58 6.00
CA ALA A 81 -3.26 -0.86 7.20
C ALA A 81 -2.07 -0.32 8.02
N ASP A 82 -0.96 -1.05 8.09
CA ASP A 82 0.25 -0.59 8.77
C ASP A 82 0.89 0.58 8.00
N LEU A 83 0.99 0.46 6.68
CA LEU A 83 1.46 1.53 5.80
C LEU A 83 0.59 2.79 5.95
N HIS A 84 -0.73 2.63 5.92
CA HIS A 84 -1.67 3.74 6.07
C HIS A 84 -1.47 4.49 7.39
N ARG A 85 -1.36 3.77 8.52
CA ARG A 85 -1.08 4.37 9.82
C ARG A 85 0.26 5.13 9.83
N MET A 86 1.33 4.53 9.32
CA MET A 86 2.65 5.17 9.25
C MET A 86 2.62 6.47 8.42
N LEU A 87 1.87 6.46 7.29
CA LEU A 87 1.69 7.65 6.46
C LEU A 87 0.91 8.76 7.18
N LEU A 88 -0.16 8.41 7.92
CA LEU A 88 -0.91 9.38 8.70
C LEU A 88 -0.07 10.01 9.81
N GLU A 89 0.72 9.21 10.53
CA GLU A 89 1.63 9.71 11.56
C GLU A 89 2.69 10.68 10.98
N LEU A 90 3.21 10.38 9.78
CA LEU A 90 4.12 11.27 9.07
C LEU A 90 3.44 12.57 8.64
N LEU A 91 2.23 12.47 8.06
CA LEU A 91 1.47 13.63 7.61
C LEU A 91 1.05 14.54 8.76
N GLU A 92 0.68 13.97 9.91
CA GLU A 92 0.37 14.74 11.11
C GLU A 92 1.57 15.58 11.56
N LYS A 93 2.75 14.98 11.62
CA LYS A 93 4.00 15.68 11.98
C LYS A 93 4.37 16.79 10.98
N LYS A 94 4.08 16.57 9.69
CA LYS A 94 4.37 17.51 8.60
C LYS A 94 3.25 18.51 8.33
N GLN A 95 2.12 18.42 9.04
CA GLN A 95 0.88 19.19 8.76
C GLN A 95 0.48 19.07 7.28
N GLY A 96 0.58 17.86 6.74
CA GLY A 96 0.39 17.57 5.34
C GLY A 96 -1.07 17.39 4.95
N SER A 97 -1.29 16.80 3.77
CA SER A 97 -2.63 16.52 3.26
C SER A 97 -2.73 15.10 2.71
N CYS A 98 -3.91 14.51 2.80
CA CYS A 98 -4.24 13.24 2.18
C CYS A 98 -5.56 13.33 1.43
N PHE A 99 -5.76 12.39 0.49
CA PHE A 99 -6.98 12.28 -0.27
C PHE A 99 -7.46 10.82 -0.31
N TYR A 100 -8.72 10.60 0.06
CA TYR A 100 -9.37 9.30 -0.03
C TYR A 100 -10.23 9.22 -1.26
N LEU A 101 -9.93 8.27 -2.13
CA LEU A 101 -10.71 7.96 -3.30
C LEU A 101 -11.37 6.60 -3.12
N GLY A 102 -12.67 6.56 -3.11
CA GLY A 102 -13.42 5.32 -2.99
C GLY A 102 -14.17 5.20 -1.66
N ALA A 103 -14.77 4.03 -1.47
CA ALA A 103 -15.76 3.75 -0.44
C ALA A 103 -17.09 4.54 -0.61
N SER A 104 -18.09 4.21 0.19
CA SER A 104 -19.35 4.97 0.24
C SER A 104 -19.18 6.29 0.98
N ASP A 105 -20.06 7.24 0.71
CA ASP A 105 -20.07 8.53 1.42
C ASP A 105 -20.13 8.34 2.94
N GLU A 106 -20.99 7.41 3.42
CA GLU A 106 -21.08 7.09 4.84
C GLU A 106 -19.73 6.63 5.43
N THR A 107 -19.00 5.78 4.70
CA THR A 107 -17.67 5.30 5.15
C THR A 107 -16.67 6.44 5.16
N LEU A 108 -16.67 7.30 4.14
CA LEU A 108 -15.77 8.45 4.07
C LEU A 108 -16.04 9.44 5.21
N GLU A 109 -17.29 9.71 5.57
CA GLU A 109 -17.62 10.57 6.72
C GLU A 109 -17.11 9.98 8.05
N LYS A 110 -17.23 8.66 8.25
CA LYS A 110 -16.65 7.97 9.43
C LYS A 110 -15.13 8.12 9.47
N ILE A 111 -14.44 7.96 8.32
CA ILE A 111 -13.00 8.17 8.20
C ILE A 111 -12.64 9.60 8.56
N LYS A 112 -13.34 10.59 7.99
CA LYS A 112 -13.11 12.01 8.25
C LYS A 112 -13.26 12.35 9.74
N LEU A 113 -14.33 11.87 10.38
CA LEU A 113 -14.57 12.06 11.80
C LEU A 113 -13.45 11.46 12.66
N ARG A 114 -12.97 10.27 12.31
CA ARG A 114 -11.88 9.62 13.00
C ARG A 114 -10.58 10.42 12.84
N LEU A 115 -10.25 10.82 11.61
CA LEU A 115 -9.03 11.58 11.32
C LEU A 115 -9.03 12.94 12.03
N SER A 116 -10.16 13.63 12.10
CA SER A 116 -10.24 14.91 12.81
C SER A 116 -9.95 14.80 14.31
N LYS A 117 -10.15 13.61 14.91
CA LYS A 117 -9.85 13.33 16.30
C LYS A 117 -8.42 12.84 16.53
N GLU A 118 -7.96 11.92 15.68
CA GLU A 118 -6.66 11.25 15.86
C GLU A 118 -5.50 12.01 15.21
N TYR A 119 -5.78 12.75 14.11
CA TYR A 119 -4.78 13.46 13.29
C TYR A 119 -5.29 14.84 12.87
N PRO A 120 -5.50 15.77 13.83
CA PRO A 120 -6.19 17.04 13.58
C PRO A 120 -5.43 18.01 12.67
N SER A 121 -4.11 17.83 12.49
CA SER A 121 -3.29 18.71 11.65
C SER A 121 -3.31 18.32 10.17
N ILE A 122 -3.90 17.18 9.82
CA ILE A 122 -3.96 16.71 8.41
C ILE A 122 -5.13 17.36 7.67
N LYS A 123 -4.86 17.91 6.50
CA LYS A 123 -5.91 18.35 5.56
C LYS A 123 -6.43 17.14 4.78
N VAL A 124 -7.72 16.86 4.86
CA VAL A 124 -8.32 15.66 4.27
C VAL A 124 -9.27 16.01 3.13
N GLY A 125 -8.98 15.51 1.93
CA GLY A 125 -9.90 15.51 0.79
C GLY A 125 -10.51 14.13 0.59
N MET A 126 -11.74 14.06 0.08
CA MET A 126 -12.46 12.80 -0.13
C MET A 126 -13.35 12.86 -1.37
N TYR A 127 -13.51 11.72 -2.04
CA TYR A 127 -14.47 11.56 -3.12
C TYR A 127 -14.97 10.12 -3.19
N SER A 128 -16.28 9.96 -3.19
CA SER A 128 -16.99 8.70 -3.45
C SER A 128 -17.41 8.65 -4.92
N PRO A 129 -16.75 7.86 -5.76
CA PRO A 129 -17.20 7.71 -7.15
C PRO A 129 -18.54 6.97 -7.19
N PRO A 130 -19.44 7.30 -8.14
CA PRO A 130 -20.70 6.59 -8.28
C PRO A 130 -20.45 5.12 -8.60
N TYR A 131 -21.11 4.23 -7.86
CA TYR A 131 -21.07 2.79 -8.15
C TYR A 131 -21.77 2.53 -9.48
N LYS A 132 -21.03 1.98 -10.43
CA LYS A 132 -21.61 1.43 -11.67
C LYS A 132 -21.65 -0.08 -11.50
N ALA A 133 -22.86 -0.65 -11.41
CA ALA A 133 -23.04 -2.08 -11.55
C ALA A 133 -22.52 -2.49 -12.94
N GLN A 134 -21.63 -3.49 -12.95
CA GLN A 134 -21.16 -4.14 -14.18
C GLN A 134 -22.21 -5.12 -14.68
#